data_744cc810cbeea2d5286090d977faf2d5
#
_entry.id   744cc810cbeea2d5286090d977faf2d5
#
_cell.length_a   1.000
_cell.length_b   1.000
_cell.length_c   1.000
_cell.angle_alpha   90.00
_cell.angle_beta   90.00
_cell.angle_gamma   90.00
#
_symmetry.space_group_name_H-M   'P 1'
#
loop_
_entity.id
_entity.type
_entity.pdbx_description
1 polymer ?
#
loop_
_entity_poly.entity_id
_entity_poly.type
_entity_poly.pdbx_seq_one_letter_code
_entity_poly.pdbx_strand_id
1 'polypeptide(L)'
;MSALEFQPAVPVRWLTDAVAAVFQALGFSADAAGLVAGSLVDADRRGIPSHGVMLLPMYVDRIKAGSVSRAERAEVVLDKGAIAVLDAGHALGQLTGDQAMRLAVAKARTYGVGVVTVRRAFHFGGAFRYVDLAARNGCIGIAAANTRPLMPAPGGASAVVGNNPLAVGVPRADGKPVILDVALSEAALGKIRLAAGEGREIPPTWATDAQGRPTTDPAAAIKGLLLPSGAHKGYGLAFMIDVLTGVLSGGAYGQGVQGLYADVSVPNDCAHFFLALDAEAFTEDAEVLARRVDDLAGQVLASALAPGTEQVYLPGDIEAGRYDRALRDGVALQPSVFAGLVEIADALGVALPPPVSAG
;
A
#
# COMPACT_ATOMS: atom_id res chain seq x y z
N MET A 1 3.27 -0.86 35.89
CA MET A 1 2.84 -1.75 34.79
C MET A 1 4.05 -2.60 34.42
N SER A 2 3.90 -3.92 34.28
CA SER A 2 4.99 -4.82 33.83
C SER A 2 5.34 -4.44 32.40
N ALA A 3 6.61 -4.07 32.13
CA ALA A 3 7.07 -3.84 30.77
C ALA A 3 6.87 -5.12 29.95
N LEU A 4 6.16 -5.01 28.81
CA LEU A 4 6.02 -6.13 27.90
C LEU A 4 7.38 -6.50 27.31
N GLU A 5 7.77 -7.78 27.43
CA GLU A 5 9.01 -8.27 26.86
C GLU A 5 8.88 -8.36 25.32
N PHE A 6 9.92 -7.90 24.61
CA PHE A 6 10.01 -8.03 23.17
C PHE A 6 10.02 -9.51 22.76
N GLN A 7 9.21 -9.84 21.76
CA GLN A 7 9.21 -11.14 21.10
C GLN A 7 9.56 -10.95 19.61
N PRO A 8 10.48 -11.73 19.07
CA PRO A 8 10.89 -11.62 17.66
C PRO A 8 9.76 -11.96 16.68
N ALA A 9 8.77 -12.74 17.10
CA ALA A 9 7.53 -13.00 16.35
C ALA A 9 6.35 -12.83 17.29
N VAL A 10 5.36 -12.05 16.91
CA VAL A 10 4.12 -11.83 17.69
C VAL A 10 2.93 -12.45 16.96
N PRO A 11 1.95 -13.04 17.69
CA PRO A 11 0.76 -13.60 17.08
C PRO A 11 0.01 -12.52 16.26
N VAL A 12 -0.43 -12.90 15.06
CA VAL A 12 -1.18 -12.00 14.15
C VAL A 12 -2.38 -11.36 14.85
N ARG A 13 -3.17 -12.17 15.56
CA ARG A 13 -4.37 -11.69 16.26
C ARG A 13 -4.00 -10.67 17.34
N TRP A 14 -3.00 -10.99 18.17
CA TRP A 14 -2.54 -10.08 19.21
C TRP A 14 -2.13 -8.73 18.64
N LEU A 15 -1.34 -8.74 17.56
CA LEU A 15 -0.86 -7.52 16.91
C LEU A 15 -2.03 -6.70 16.33
N THR A 16 -2.98 -7.37 15.69
CA THR A 16 -4.17 -6.71 15.13
C THR A 16 -5.01 -6.08 16.25
N ASP A 17 -5.26 -6.81 17.33
CA ASP A 17 -6.05 -6.33 18.47
C ASP A 17 -5.35 -5.14 19.16
N ALA A 18 -4.02 -5.22 19.34
CA ALA A 18 -3.22 -4.14 19.92
C ALA A 18 -3.26 -2.84 19.09
N VAL A 19 -3.07 -2.96 17.78
CA VAL A 19 -3.14 -1.81 16.87
C VAL A 19 -4.57 -1.26 16.80
N ALA A 20 -5.59 -2.12 16.74
CA ALA A 20 -6.99 -1.69 16.77
C ALA A 20 -7.33 -0.92 18.05
N ALA A 21 -6.87 -1.38 19.21
CA ALA A 21 -7.08 -0.67 20.49
C ALA A 21 -6.47 0.74 20.48
N VAL A 22 -5.32 0.95 19.83
CA VAL A 22 -4.73 2.27 19.65
C VAL A 22 -5.66 3.18 18.83
N PHE A 23 -6.19 2.70 17.69
CA PHE A 23 -7.10 3.52 16.88
C PHE A 23 -8.44 3.78 17.58
N GLN A 24 -8.95 2.83 18.36
CA GLN A 24 -10.14 3.06 19.19
C GLN A 24 -9.89 4.15 20.24
N ALA A 25 -8.74 4.14 20.92
CA ALA A 25 -8.36 5.19 21.87
C ALA A 25 -8.20 6.57 21.19
N LEU A 26 -7.93 6.61 19.88
CA LEU A 26 -7.92 7.84 19.09
C LEU A 26 -9.32 8.28 18.63
N GLY A 27 -10.38 7.53 18.96
CA GLY A 27 -11.78 7.89 18.71
C GLY A 27 -12.41 7.27 17.47
N PHE A 28 -11.80 6.24 16.89
CA PHE A 28 -12.42 5.46 15.79
C PHE A 28 -13.34 4.37 16.36
N SER A 29 -14.37 4.00 15.59
CA SER A 29 -15.22 2.85 15.91
C SER A 29 -14.42 1.54 15.88
N ALA A 30 -14.95 0.49 16.50
CA ALA A 30 -14.31 -0.83 16.50
C ALA A 30 -14.10 -1.37 15.07
N ASP A 31 -15.07 -1.17 14.19
CA ASP A 31 -15.01 -1.61 12.79
C ASP A 31 -13.93 -0.87 12.00
N ALA A 32 -13.90 0.46 12.11
CA ALA A 32 -12.88 1.28 11.44
C ALA A 32 -11.47 1.00 11.97
N ALA A 33 -11.32 0.91 13.28
CA ALA A 33 -10.05 0.57 13.93
C ALA A 33 -9.56 -0.83 13.51
N GLY A 34 -10.46 -1.82 13.47
CA GLY A 34 -10.16 -3.17 13.02
C GLY A 34 -9.73 -3.22 11.55
N LEU A 35 -10.39 -2.44 10.67
CA LEU A 35 -10.03 -2.36 9.26
C LEU A 35 -8.63 -1.75 9.05
N VAL A 36 -8.32 -0.65 9.75
CA VAL A 36 -7.01 0.00 9.67
C VAL A 36 -5.93 -0.90 10.25
N ALA A 37 -6.14 -1.49 11.42
CA ALA A 37 -5.22 -2.42 12.05
C ALA A 37 -4.94 -3.63 11.14
N GLY A 38 -5.99 -4.24 10.58
CA GLY A 38 -5.86 -5.34 9.62
C GLY A 38 -5.04 -4.95 8.40
N SER A 39 -5.20 -3.73 7.89
CA SER A 39 -4.41 -3.24 6.75
C SER A 39 -2.92 -3.14 7.06
N LEU A 40 -2.55 -2.62 8.24
CA LEU A 40 -1.15 -2.50 8.66
C LEU A 40 -0.53 -3.89 8.92
N VAL A 41 -1.24 -4.73 9.65
CA VAL A 41 -0.76 -6.08 9.99
C VAL A 41 -0.65 -6.97 8.75
N ASP A 42 -1.56 -6.84 7.78
CA ASP A 42 -1.47 -7.57 6.50
C ASP A 42 -0.22 -7.18 5.70
N ALA A 43 0.20 -5.92 5.75
CA ALA A 43 1.45 -5.50 5.13
C ALA A 43 2.68 -6.15 5.81
N ASP A 44 2.71 -6.19 7.14
CA ASP A 44 3.78 -6.88 7.88
C ASP A 44 3.78 -8.39 7.58
N ARG A 45 2.61 -9.05 7.56
CA ARG A 45 2.48 -10.48 7.19
C ARG A 45 3.03 -10.79 5.81
N ARG A 46 2.87 -9.87 4.86
CA ARG A 46 3.40 -9.99 3.49
C ARG A 46 4.89 -9.64 3.38
N GLY A 47 5.52 -9.22 4.49
CA GLY A 47 6.92 -8.79 4.53
C GLY A 47 7.13 -7.42 3.88
N ILE A 48 6.14 -6.53 4.01
CA ILE A 48 6.16 -5.14 3.53
C ILE A 48 6.09 -4.20 4.75
N PRO A 49 7.07 -4.21 5.66
CA PRO A 49 7.01 -3.44 6.91
C PRO A 49 6.92 -1.93 6.66
N SER A 50 7.38 -1.44 5.52
CA SER A 50 7.27 -0.03 5.13
C SER A 50 5.82 0.48 5.05
N HIS A 51 4.84 -0.42 4.98
CA HIS A 51 3.39 -0.14 4.97
C HIS A 51 2.68 -0.79 6.17
N GLY A 52 3.45 -1.35 7.10
CA GLY A 52 2.98 -2.05 8.30
C GLY A 52 2.94 -1.19 9.56
N VAL A 53 3.02 -1.86 10.70
CA VAL A 53 2.89 -1.25 12.04
C VAL A 53 3.97 -0.21 12.33
N MET A 54 5.12 -0.25 11.65
CA MET A 54 6.13 0.80 11.77
C MET A 54 5.62 2.21 11.41
N LEU A 55 4.50 2.31 10.68
CA LEU A 55 3.87 3.59 10.36
C LEU A 55 2.96 4.14 11.47
N LEU A 56 2.66 3.34 12.49
CA LEU A 56 1.72 3.70 13.55
C LEU A 56 2.03 5.06 14.21
N PRO A 57 3.29 5.38 14.57
CA PRO A 57 3.61 6.69 15.15
C PRO A 57 3.18 7.86 14.26
N MET A 58 3.49 7.78 12.98
CA MET A 58 3.13 8.81 11.99
C MET A 58 1.60 9.00 11.87
N TYR A 59 0.83 7.90 11.88
CA TYR A 59 -0.64 7.99 11.88
C TYR A 59 -1.16 8.66 13.15
N VAL A 60 -0.66 8.25 14.33
CA VAL A 60 -1.05 8.81 15.63
C VAL A 60 -0.76 10.31 15.69
N ASP A 61 0.43 10.73 15.29
CA ASP A 61 0.83 12.14 15.31
C ASP A 61 -0.06 13.00 14.43
N ARG A 62 -0.39 12.54 13.22
CA ARG A 62 -1.23 13.26 12.27
C ARG A 62 -2.69 13.33 12.70
N ILE A 63 -3.22 12.28 13.32
CA ILE A 63 -4.57 12.26 13.88
C ILE A 63 -4.65 13.24 15.06
N LYS A 64 -3.64 13.26 15.94
CA LYS A 64 -3.55 14.20 17.07
C LYS A 64 -3.40 15.66 16.61
N ALA A 65 -2.61 15.89 15.55
CA ALA A 65 -2.43 17.22 14.96
C ALA A 65 -3.65 17.71 14.16
N GLY A 66 -4.61 16.83 13.84
CA GLY A 66 -5.83 17.17 13.10
C GLY A 66 -5.66 17.22 11.57
N SER A 67 -4.48 16.89 11.03
CA SER A 67 -4.26 16.80 9.57
C SER A 67 -4.82 15.52 8.96
N VAL A 68 -5.18 14.56 9.80
CA VAL A 68 -5.98 13.37 9.46
C VAL A 68 -7.26 13.43 10.25
N SER A 69 -8.40 13.45 9.55
CA SER A 69 -9.71 13.51 10.18
C SER A 69 -10.12 12.14 10.75
N ARG A 70 -11.07 12.17 11.71
CA ARG A 70 -11.67 10.95 12.25
C ARG A 70 -12.91 10.48 11.49
N ALA A 71 -13.15 11.04 10.31
CA ALA A 71 -14.20 10.55 9.44
C ALA A 71 -13.89 9.11 9.01
N GLU A 72 -14.89 8.25 9.07
CA GLU A 72 -14.73 6.82 8.75
C GLU A 72 -15.21 6.49 7.33
N ARG A 73 -15.81 7.47 6.65
CA ARG A 73 -16.32 7.35 5.29
C ARG A 73 -16.05 8.62 4.51
N ALA A 74 -15.76 8.45 3.21
CA ALA A 74 -15.72 9.54 2.26
C ALA A 74 -17.14 9.93 1.82
N GLU A 75 -17.35 11.20 1.48
CA GLU A 75 -18.55 11.70 0.85
C GLU A 75 -18.55 11.33 -0.66
N VAL A 76 -19.67 10.85 -1.17
CA VAL A 76 -19.86 10.63 -2.61
C VAL A 76 -20.28 11.95 -3.23
N VAL A 77 -19.35 12.66 -3.87
CA VAL A 77 -19.61 14.00 -4.45
C VAL A 77 -20.08 13.95 -5.91
N LEU A 78 -19.86 12.80 -6.57
CA LEU A 78 -20.39 12.53 -7.90
C LEU A 78 -20.66 11.03 -8.03
N ASP A 79 -21.84 10.68 -8.55
CA ASP A 79 -22.20 9.31 -8.93
C ASP A 79 -22.92 9.33 -10.29
N LYS A 80 -22.29 8.72 -11.31
CA LYS A 80 -22.82 8.67 -12.69
C LYS A 80 -22.60 7.28 -13.29
N GLY A 81 -23.59 6.41 -13.21
CA GLY A 81 -23.51 5.07 -13.78
C GLY A 81 -22.28 4.31 -13.28
N ALA A 82 -21.38 3.96 -14.18
CA ALA A 82 -20.16 3.18 -13.87
C ALA A 82 -19.10 3.97 -13.09
N ILE A 83 -19.22 5.29 -12.93
CA ILE A 83 -18.19 6.13 -12.30
C ILE A 83 -18.68 6.79 -11.02
N ALA A 84 -17.74 7.06 -10.07
CA ALA A 84 -17.99 7.90 -8.91
C ALA A 84 -16.72 8.68 -8.52
N VAL A 85 -16.93 9.83 -7.85
CA VAL A 85 -15.87 10.61 -7.21
C VAL A 85 -16.20 10.74 -5.73
N LEU A 86 -15.25 10.39 -4.87
CA LEU A 86 -15.36 10.50 -3.44
C LEU A 86 -14.45 11.63 -2.92
N ASP A 87 -14.93 12.33 -1.91
CA ASP A 87 -14.14 13.28 -1.15
C ASP A 87 -13.86 12.70 0.24
N ALA A 88 -12.60 12.39 0.53
CA ALA A 88 -12.22 11.75 1.78
C ALA A 88 -12.19 12.70 2.98
N GLY A 89 -12.20 14.03 2.77
CA GLY A 89 -12.10 14.99 3.87
C GLY A 89 -10.90 14.73 4.78
N HIS A 90 -9.77 14.31 4.22
CA HIS A 90 -8.53 13.92 4.90
C HIS A 90 -8.67 12.73 5.86
N ALA A 91 -9.68 11.88 5.68
CA ALA A 91 -9.83 10.63 6.43
C ALA A 91 -8.73 9.62 6.08
N LEU A 92 -8.55 8.60 6.95
CA LEU A 92 -7.60 7.51 6.72
C LEU A 92 -7.88 6.83 5.38
N GLY A 93 -6.84 6.72 4.55
CA GLY A 93 -6.94 6.16 3.21
C GLY A 93 -7.33 4.69 3.19
N GLN A 94 -7.04 3.94 4.26
CA GLN A 94 -7.48 2.55 4.39
C GLN A 94 -9.01 2.43 4.44
N LEU A 95 -9.69 3.35 5.11
CA LEU A 95 -11.15 3.36 5.23
C LEU A 95 -11.79 3.79 3.91
N THR A 96 -11.32 4.90 3.36
CA THR A 96 -11.88 5.48 2.13
C THR A 96 -11.54 4.69 0.87
N GLY A 97 -10.37 4.02 0.85
CA GLY A 97 -9.97 3.12 -0.22
C GLY A 97 -10.76 1.81 -0.21
N ASP A 98 -11.04 1.21 0.97
CA ASP A 98 -11.93 0.05 1.09
C ASP A 98 -13.35 0.40 0.59
N GLN A 99 -13.89 1.56 1.01
CA GLN A 99 -15.17 2.08 0.52
C GLN A 99 -15.16 2.25 -1.00
N ALA A 100 -14.12 2.85 -1.56
CA ALA A 100 -14.02 3.13 -2.99
C ALA A 100 -13.92 1.85 -3.83
N MET A 101 -13.11 0.87 -3.42
CA MET A 101 -13.00 -0.38 -4.16
C MET A 101 -14.30 -1.20 -4.07
N ARG A 102 -14.97 -1.25 -2.90
CA ARG A 102 -16.29 -1.89 -2.80
C ARG A 102 -17.33 -1.21 -3.70
N LEU A 103 -17.31 0.11 -3.79
CA LEU A 103 -18.19 0.83 -4.69
C LEU A 103 -17.86 0.53 -6.16
N ALA A 104 -16.57 0.47 -6.53
CA ALA A 104 -16.13 0.09 -7.87
C ALA A 104 -16.62 -1.33 -8.24
N VAL A 105 -16.46 -2.31 -7.34
CA VAL A 105 -16.98 -3.67 -7.53
C VAL A 105 -18.49 -3.69 -7.70
N ALA A 106 -19.24 -2.96 -6.85
CA ALA A 106 -20.71 -2.89 -6.98
C ALA A 106 -21.16 -2.30 -8.32
N LYS A 107 -20.45 -1.24 -8.79
CA LYS A 107 -20.69 -0.66 -10.12
C LYS A 107 -20.33 -1.64 -11.25
N ALA A 108 -19.20 -2.36 -11.11
CA ALA A 108 -18.78 -3.36 -12.09
C ALA A 108 -19.83 -4.46 -12.27
N ARG A 109 -20.46 -4.92 -11.19
CA ARG A 109 -21.56 -5.89 -11.25
C ARG A 109 -22.78 -5.38 -12.05
N THR A 110 -23.00 -4.07 -12.08
CA THR A 110 -24.14 -3.47 -12.80
C THR A 110 -23.79 -3.11 -14.24
N TYR A 111 -22.57 -2.64 -14.48
CA TYR A 111 -22.18 -2.02 -15.77
C TYR A 111 -21.04 -2.77 -16.48
N GLY A 112 -20.52 -3.86 -15.93
CA GLY A 112 -19.34 -4.56 -16.41
C GLY A 112 -18.01 -3.90 -15.96
N VAL A 113 -18.06 -2.62 -15.61
CA VAL A 113 -16.92 -1.82 -15.14
C VAL A 113 -17.36 -0.84 -14.05
N GLY A 114 -16.51 -0.64 -13.07
CA GLY A 114 -16.69 0.41 -12.07
C GLY A 114 -15.42 1.19 -11.86
N VAL A 115 -15.48 2.53 -11.90
CA VAL A 115 -14.33 3.43 -11.68
C VAL A 115 -14.68 4.41 -10.57
N VAL A 116 -13.82 4.46 -9.56
CA VAL A 116 -13.98 5.37 -8.42
C VAL A 116 -12.67 6.08 -8.16
N THR A 117 -12.71 7.42 -8.10
CA THR A 117 -11.58 8.24 -7.68
C THR A 117 -11.85 8.83 -6.31
N VAL A 118 -10.79 9.06 -5.54
CA VAL A 118 -10.86 9.66 -4.19
C VAL A 118 -9.90 10.83 -4.14
N ARG A 119 -10.39 11.98 -3.72
CA ARG A 119 -9.58 13.19 -3.51
C ARG A 119 -9.52 13.57 -2.03
N ARG A 120 -8.63 14.49 -1.68
CA ARG A 120 -8.38 14.95 -0.31
C ARG A 120 -8.22 13.77 0.64
N ALA A 121 -7.44 12.78 0.18
CA ALA A 121 -7.21 11.55 0.91
C ALA A 121 -5.93 11.59 1.74
N PHE A 122 -5.75 10.58 2.55
CA PHE A 122 -4.51 10.29 3.25
C PHE A 122 -3.98 8.92 2.82
N HIS A 123 -2.70 8.64 3.10
CA HIS A 123 -2.04 7.37 2.79
C HIS A 123 -2.94 6.15 3.03
N PHE A 124 -3.02 5.24 2.05
CA PHE A 124 -3.97 4.13 2.05
C PHE A 124 -3.34 2.75 2.36
N GLY A 125 -2.05 2.72 2.75
CA GLY A 125 -1.34 1.46 2.99
C GLY A 125 -0.89 0.76 1.71
N GLY A 126 -0.80 -0.55 1.72
CA GLY A 126 -0.44 -1.35 0.53
C GLY A 126 -1.60 -1.44 -0.45
N ALA A 127 -1.31 -1.18 -1.73
CA ALA A 127 -2.33 -1.17 -2.79
C ALA A 127 -2.86 -2.59 -3.09
N PHE A 128 -2.07 -3.63 -2.78
CA PHE A 128 -2.47 -5.04 -2.90
C PHE A 128 -3.80 -5.35 -2.23
N ARG A 129 -4.10 -4.71 -1.09
CA ARG A 129 -5.30 -4.94 -0.31
C ARG A 129 -6.59 -4.72 -1.11
N TYR A 130 -6.63 -3.66 -1.89
CA TYR A 130 -7.82 -3.27 -2.65
C TYR A 130 -8.03 -4.17 -3.86
N VAL A 131 -6.96 -4.54 -4.53
CA VAL A 131 -7.03 -5.42 -5.69
C VAL A 131 -7.29 -6.87 -5.29
N ASP A 132 -6.83 -7.32 -4.10
CA ASP A 132 -7.21 -8.59 -3.49
C ASP A 132 -8.72 -8.62 -3.18
N LEU A 133 -9.27 -7.51 -2.64
CA LEU A 133 -10.71 -7.36 -2.41
C LEU A 133 -11.50 -7.50 -3.73
N ALA A 134 -11.09 -6.82 -4.79
CA ALA A 134 -11.75 -6.93 -6.10
C ALA A 134 -11.66 -8.36 -6.65
N ALA A 135 -10.48 -8.98 -6.60
CA ALA A 135 -10.25 -10.33 -7.12
C ALA A 135 -11.07 -11.40 -6.37
N ARG A 136 -11.15 -11.32 -5.05
CA ARG A 136 -12.01 -12.21 -4.24
C ARG A 136 -13.50 -12.01 -4.50
N ASN A 137 -13.88 -10.90 -5.11
CA ASN A 137 -15.24 -10.65 -5.59
C ASN A 137 -15.38 -10.91 -7.09
N GLY A 138 -14.51 -11.70 -7.72
CA GLY A 138 -14.60 -12.09 -9.13
C GLY A 138 -14.30 -10.98 -10.14
N CYS A 139 -13.72 -9.86 -9.69
CA CYS A 139 -13.35 -8.74 -10.56
C CYS A 139 -11.84 -8.67 -10.77
N ILE A 140 -11.40 -8.26 -11.96
CA ILE A 140 -10.03 -7.75 -12.10
C ILE A 140 -10.03 -6.37 -11.45
N GLY A 141 -9.16 -6.17 -10.44
CA GLY A 141 -9.02 -4.90 -9.74
C GLY A 141 -7.77 -4.15 -10.15
N ILE A 142 -7.87 -2.82 -10.26
CA ILE A 142 -6.73 -1.92 -10.39
C ILE A 142 -6.84 -0.87 -9.28
N ALA A 143 -5.76 -0.61 -8.57
CA ALA A 143 -5.66 0.44 -7.55
C ALA A 143 -4.38 1.25 -7.75
N ALA A 144 -4.46 2.56 -7.63
CA ALA A 144 -3.31 3.46 -7.71
C ALA A 144 -3.49 4.64 -6.76
N ALA A 145 -2.36 5.23 -6.37
CA ALA A 145 -2.32 6.47 -5.60
C ALA A 145 -1.21 7.38 -6.11
N ASN A 146 -1.39 8.69 -5.97
CA ASN A 146 -0.26 9.59 -6.11
C ASN A 146 0.44 9.80 -4.76
N THR A 147 1.70 10.20 -4.84
CA THR A 147 2.53 10.49 -3.68
C THR A 147 3.24 11.84 -3.89
N ARG A 148 3.82 12.39 -2.81
CA ARG A 148 4.67 13.58 -2.97
C ARG A 148 5.74 13.34 -4.04
N PRO A 149 6.18 14.38 -4.76
CA PRO A 149 7.27 14.23 -5.72
C PRO A 149 8.54 13.66 -5.11
N LEU A 150 9.09 12.63 -5.77
CA LEU A 150 10.28 11.89 -5.36
C LEU A 150 11.23 11.63 -6.53
N MET A 151 10.72 11.71 -7.76
CA MET A 151 11.44 11.36 -8.97
C MET A 151 11.53 12.55 -9.93
N PRO A 152 12.63 12.70 -10.67
CA PRO A 152 12.77 13.70 -11.72
C PRO A 152 12.08 13.23 -13.00
N ALA A 153 11.77 14.20 -13.88
CA ALA A 153 11.54 13.92 -15.28
C ALA A 153 12.85 13.48 -15.97
N PRO A 154 12.82 12.74 -17.08
CA PRO A 154 14.00 12.42 -17.86
C PRO A 154 14.78 13.71 -18.26
N GLY A 155 16.06 13.76 -17.89
CA GLY A 155 16.90 14.95 -18.09
C GLY A 155 16.72 16.05 -17.03
N GLY A 156 15.81 15.87 -16.06
CA GLY A 156 15.58 16.82 -14.97
C GLY A 156 16.43 16.51 -13.73
N ALA A 157 16.58 17.52 -12.86
CA ALA A 157 17.28 17.40 -11.57
C ALA A 157 16.40 17.86 -10.39
N SER A 158 15.08 17.91 -10.59
CA SER A 158 14.11 18.29 -9.56
C SER A 158 13.04 17.21 -9.42
N ALA A 159 12.56 16.96 -8.20
CA ALA A 159 11.44 16.09 -7.97
C ALA A 159 10.15 16.71 -8.54
N VAL A 160 9.49 16.04 -9.47
CA VAL A 160 8.29 16.55 -10.14
C VAL A 160 7.12 15.56 -10.11
N VAL A 161 7.38 14.26 -9.90
CA VAL A 161 6.38 13.20 -9.83
C VAL A 161 6.69 12.27 -8.67
N GLY A 162 5.65 11.74 -8.05
CA GLY A 162 5.77 10.72 -7.01
C GLY A 162 6.18 9.36 -7.56
N ASN A 163 6.55 8.43 -6.68
CA ASN A 163 6.76 7.03 -7.07
C ASN A 163 5.45 6.24 -7.22
N ASN A 164 4.37 6.90 -7.20
CA ASN A 164 2.96 6.60 -7.50
C ASN A 164 2.69 5.10 -7.68
N PRO A 165 2.27 4.38 -6.62
CA PRO A 165 2.08 2.94 -6.68
C PRO A 165 0.92 2.55 -7.60
N LEU A 166 1.09 1.39 -8.24
CA LEU A 166 0.09 0.72 -9.05
C LEU A 166 -0.04 -0.73 -8.61
N ALA A 167 -1.25 -1.18 -8.36
CA ALA A 167 -1.55 -2.58 -8.14
C ALA A 167 -2.59 -3.10 -9.13
N VAL A 168 -2.45 -4.37 -9.51
CA VAL A 168 -3.43 -5.12 -10.32
C VAL A 168 -3.66 -6.47 -9.67
N GLY A 169 -4.91 -6.84 -9.44
CA GLY A 169 -5.32 -8.14 -8.91
C GLY A 169 -6.22 -8.89 -9.88
N VAL A 170 -5.96 -10.16 -10.09
CA VAL A 170 -6.71 -11.01 -11.03
C VAL A 170 -7.18 -12.26 -10.29
N PRO A 171 -8.48 -12.62 -10.39
CA PRO A 171 -9.01 -13.82 -9.74
C PRO A 171 -8.44 -15.10 -10.35
N ARG A 172 -8.28 -16.15 -9.52
CA ARG A 172 -7.91 -17.51 -9.91
C ARG A 172 -8.91 -18.52 -9.36
N ALA A 173 -8.97 -19.69 -9.99
CA ALA A 173 -9.88 -20.75 -9.60
C ALA A 173 -9.55 -21.35 -8.22
N ASP A 174 -8.28 -21.36 -7.81
CA ASP A 174 -7.84 -21.82 -6.49
C ASP A 174 -8.12 -20.81 -5.34
N GLY A 175 -8.72 -19.66 -5.66
CA GLY A 175 -9.02 -18.61 -4.71
C GLY A 175 -7.82 -17.77 -4.24
N LYS A 176 -6.61 -18.02 -4.79
CA LYS A 176 -5.39 -17.24 -4.53
C LYS A 176 -5.13 -16.31 -5.71
N PRO A 177 -5.52 -15.03 -5.67
CA PRO A 177 -5.39 -14.14 -6.81
C PRO A 177 -3.91 -13.87 -7.16
N VAL A 178 -3.64 -13.64 -8.44
CA VAL A 178 -2.36 -13.05 -8.87
C VAL A 178 -2.41 -11.57 -8.54
N ILE A 179 -1.41 -11.07 -7.82
CA ILE A 179 -1.37 -9.67 -7.38
C ILE A 179 -0.02 -9.05 -7.73
N LEU A 180 -0.06 -8.07 -8.63
CA LEU A 180 1.03 -7.13 -8.82
C LEU A 180 0.80 -5.94 -7.90
N ASP A 181 1.80 -5.53 -7.10
CA ASP A 181 1.80 -4.27 -6.34
C ASP A 181 3.21 -3.68 -6.38
N VAL A 182 3.37 -2.59 -7.09
CA VAL A 182 4.67 -1.98 -7.37
C VAL A 182 4.62 -0.46 -7.20
N ALA A 183 5.68 0.10 -6.61
CA ALA A 183 6.00 1.52 -6.76
C ALA A 183 6.78 1.70 -8.07
N LEU A 184 6.68 2.88 -8.68
CA LEU A 184 7.31 3.15 -9.97
C LEU A 184 8.72 3.74 -9.88
N SER A 185 9.31 3.78 -8.69
CA SER A 185 10.75 3.98 -8.50
C SER A 185 11.49 2.64 -8.61
N GLU A 186 12.73 2.67 -9.11
CA GLU A 186 13.59 1.48 -9.24
C GLU A 186 13.84 0.80 -7.88
N ALA A 187 13.96 1.59 -6.83
CA ALA A 187 14.06 1.10 -5.46
C ALA A 187 13.20 1.94 -4.51
N ALA A 188 12.73 1.31 -3.44
CA ALA A 188 12.10 2.03 -2.34
C ALA A 188 13.18 2.77 -1.51
N LEU A 189 12.85 3.97 -1.03
CA LEU A 189 13.75 4.75 -0.17
C LEU A 189 14.20 3.98 1.10
N GLY A 190 13.34 3.08 1.61
CA GLY A 190 13.67 2.19 2.73
C GLY A 190 14.86 1.27 2.45
N LYS A 191 14.98 0.74 1.21
CA LYS A 191 16.13 -0.09 0.81
C LYS A 191 17.43 0.71 0.78
N ILE A 192 17.37 1.98 0.35
CA ILE A 192 18.53 2.90 0.33
C ILE A 192 18.97 3.22 1.76
N ARG A 193 18.02 3.49 2.68
CA ARG A 193 18.32 3.73 4.09
C ARG A 193 18.94 2.52 4.78
N LEU A 194 18.45 1.32 4.46
CA LEU A 194 19.04 0.08 4.96
C LEU A 194 20.49 -0.08 4.50
N ALA A 195 20.76 0.12 3.21
CA ALA A 195 22.11 0.08 2.64
C ALA A 195 23.05 1.11 3.31
N ALA A 196 22.53 2.31 3.61
CA ALA A 196 23.29 3.34 4.34
C ALA A 196 23.65 2.88 5.77
N GLY A 197 22.71 2.25 6.48
CA GLY A 197 22.95 1.70 7.82
C GLY A 197 23.95 0.53 7.83
N GLU A 198 24.02 -0.23 6.74
CA GLU A 198 24.93 -1.35 6.54
C GLU A 198 26.29 -0.90 5.95
N GLY A 199 26.46 0.36 5.58
CA GLY A 199 27.67 0.86 4.89
C GLY A 199 27.88 0.25 3.50
N ARG A 200 26.82 -0.18 2.82
CA ARG A 200 26.85 -0.91 1.56
C ARG A 200 26.45 0.00 0.40
N GLU A 201 27.21 -0.07 -0.70
CA GLU A 201 26.86 0.63 -1.95
C GLU A 201 25.51 0.18 -2.52
N ILE A 202 24.88 1.08 -3.29
CA ILE A 202 23.66 0.84 -4.04
C ILE A 202 23.93 0.87 -5.55
N PRO A 203 23.09 0.22 -6.37
CA PRO A 203 23.16 0.38 -7.83
C PRO A 203 22.95 1.84 -8.24
N PRO A 204 23.69 2.36 -9.22
CA PRO A 204 23.58 3.75 -9.68
C PRO A 204 22.24 4.05 -10.37
N THR A 205 21.45 3.02 -10.67
CA THR A 205 20.09 3.12 -11.22
C THR A 205 19.02 3.42 -10.18
N TRP A 206 19.33 3.38 -8.87
CA TRP A 206 18.34 3.54 -7.83
C TRP A 206 18.04 4.99 -7.50
N ALA A 207 19.06 5.85 -7.52
CA ALA A 207 18.91 7.24 -7.09
C ALA A 207 20.00 8.15 -7.67
N THR A 208 19.77 9.45 -7.54
CA THR A 208 20.77 10.48 -7.79
C THR A 208 21.29 11.07 -6.48
N ASP A 209 22.40 11.82 -6.56
CA ASP A 209 22.81 12.78 -5.53
C ASP A 209 21.92 14.05 -5.57
N ALA A 210 22.20 15.01 -4.67
CA ALA A 210 21.48 16.28 -4.59
C ALA A 210 21.64 17.17 -5.84
N GLN A 211 22.60 16.88 -6.72
CA GLN A 211 22.83 17.57 -7.98
C GLN A 211 22.20 16.85 -9.17
N GLY A 212 21.45 15.76 -8.94
CA GLY A 212 20.78 14.99 -9.99
C GLY A 212 21.70 14.01 -10.73
N ARG A 213 22.90 13.73 -10.26
CA ARG A 213 23.83 12.76 -10.85
C ARG A 213 23.60 11.37 -10.25
N PRO A 214 23.55 10.28 -11.05
CA PRO A 214 23.48 8.92 -10.53
C PRO A 214 24.58 8.67 -9.49
N THR A 215 24.24 7.99 -8.39
CA THR A 215 25.19 7.72 -7.29
C THR A 215 25.10 6.29 -6.80
N THR A 216 26.24 5.74 -6.34
CA THR A 216 26.32 4.46 -5.62
C THR A 216 26.41 4.67 -4.10
N ASP A 217 26.59 5.92 -3.64
CA ASP A 217 26.63 6.26 -2.21
C ASP A 217 25.20 6.42 -1.67
N PRO A 218 24.73 5.54 -0.76
CA PRO A 218 23.39 5.63 -0.21
C PRO A 218 23.18 6.89 0.65
N ALA A 219 24.22 7.47 1.26
CA ALA A 219 24.09 8.71 2.03
C ALA A 219 23.85 9.92 1.12
N ALA A 220 24.48 9.96 -0.04
CA ALA A 220 24.20 10.95 -1.09
C ALA A 220 22.80 10.74 -1.69
N ALA A 221 22.42 9.49 -1.94
CA ALA A 221 21.12 9.12 -2.50
C ALA A 221 19.92 9.53 -1.61
N ILE A 222 20.06 9.45 -0.28
CA ILE A 222 19.02 9.90 0.67
C ILE A 222 18.73 11.40 0.53
N LYS A 223 19.73 12.19 0.10
CA LYS A 223 19.61 13.64 -0.12
C LYS A 223 19.22 14.01 -1.55
N GLY A 224 19.21 13.03 -2.44
CA GLY A 224 18.90 13.18 -3.84
C GLY A 224 17.48 12.73 -4.22
N LEU A 225 17.34 12.19 -5.42
CA LEU A 225 16.06 11.79 -6.01
C LEU A 225 16.07 10.30 -6.32
N LEU A 226 14.93 9.64 -6.12
CA LEU A 226 14.72 8.28 -6.62
C LEU A 226 14.69 8.29 -8.15
N LEU A 227 15.22 7.25 -8.77
CA LEU A 227 15.11 7.06 -10.22
C LEU A 227 13.90 6.17 -10.57
N PRO A 228 13.21 6.48 -11.68
CA PRO A 228 12.07 5.69 -12.12
C PRO A 228 12.48 4.29 -12.59
N SER A 229 11.68 3.29 -12.31
CA SER A 229 11.87 1.92 -12.79
C SER A 229 11.81 1.87 -14.32
N GLY A 230 12.82 1.27 -14.95
CA GLY A 230 12.93 1.28 -16.40
C GLY A 230 13.03 2.67 -17.03
N ALA A 231 13.63 3.64 -16.32
CA ALA A 231 13.89 5.02 -16.75
C ALA A 231 12.60 5.76 -17.21
N HIS A 232 12.55 6.19 -18.49
CA HIS A 232 11.42 6.96 -19.03
C HIS A 232 10.07 6.22 -18.97
N LYS A 233 10.07 4.89 -18.91
CA LYS A 233 8.85 4.08 -18.86
C LYS A 233 8.16 4.22 -17.52
N GLY A 234 8.89 4.05 -16.41
CA GLY A 234 8.37 4.23 -15.05
C GLY A 234 7.97 5.68 -14.79
N TYR A 235 8.76 6.66 -15.28
CA TYR A 235 8.36 8.06 -15.21
C TYR A 235 7.02 8.31 -15.93
N GLY A 236 6.88 7.81 -17.16
CA GLY A 236 5.65 7.99 -17.94
C GLY A 236 4.43 7.38 -17.25
N LEU A 237 4.57 6.17 -16.69
CA LEU A 237 3.50 5.55 -15.89
C LEU A 237 3.17 6.37 -14.65
N ALA A 238 4.18 6.83 -13.90
CA ALA A 238 3.96 7.63 -12.68
C ALA A 238 3.24 8.95 -12.99
N PHE A 239 3.58 9.61 -14.11
CA PHE A 239 2.88 10.79 -14.59
C PHE A 239 1.42 10.50 -14.91
N MET A 240 1.13 9.39 -15.61
CA MET A 240 -0.24 9.00 -15.93
C MET A 240 -1.04 8.64 -14.68
N ILE A 241 -0.41 8.07 -13.65
CA ILE A 241 -1.08 7.82 -12.36
C ILE A 241 -1.44 9.14 -11.66
N ASP A 242 -0.57 10.16 -11.70
CA ASP A 242 -0.93 11.50 -11.18
C ASP A 242 -2.17 12.07 -11.90
N VAL A 243 -2.26 11.87 -13.22
CA VAL A 243 -3.45 12.27 -14.00
C VAL A 243 -4.69 11.50 -13.57
N LEU A 244 -4.61 10.17 -13.46
CA LEU A 244 -5.75 9.30 -13.09
C LEU A 244 -6.22 9.52 -11.65
N THR A 245 -5.31 9.88 -10.75
CA THR A 245 -5.61 10.10 -9.32
C THR A 245 -5.95 11.56 -9.05
N GLY A 246 -4.95 12.44 -8.96
CA GLY A 246 -5.10 13.84 -8.57
C GLY A 246 -5.88 14.66 -9.56
N VAL A 247 -5.46 14.68 -10.84
CA VAL A 247 -6.10 15.54 -11.85
C VAL A 247 -7.54 15.12 -12.11
N LEU A 248 -7.79 13.81 -12.34
CA LEU A 248 -9.13 13.30 -12.68
C LEU A 248 -10.12 13.44 -11.52
N SER A 249 -9.68 13.28 -10.26
CA SER A 249 -10.54 13.42 -9.08
C SER A 249 -10.84 14.88 -8.72
N GLY A 250 -10.10 15.84 -9.27
CA GLY A 250 -10.11 17.25 -8.85
C GLY A 250 -9.38 17.46 -7.51
N GLY A 251 -8.48 16.55 -7.13
CA GLY A 251 -7.62 16.62 -5.95
C GLY A 251 -6.24 17.18 -6.24
N ALA A 252 -5.33 17.11 -5.26
CA ALA A 252 -3.95 17.56 -5.43
C ALA A 252 -3.14 16.60 -6.29
N TYR A 253 -2.15 17.12 -7.00
CA TYR A 253 -1.21 16.41 -7.86
C TYR A 253 0.17 17.08 -7.82
N GLY A 254 1.20 16.34 -8.20
CA GLY A 254 2.57 16.84 -8.26
C GLY A 254 3.00 17.50 -6.93
N GLN A 255 3.46 18.73 -6.97
CA GLN A 255 3.93 19.50 -5.80
C GLN A 255 2.83 19.81 -4.77
N GLY A 256 1.56 19.67 -5.10
CA GLY A 256 0.45 19.83 -4.18
C GLY A 256 0.34 18.71 -3.15
N VAL A 257 0.88 17.51 -3.46
CA VAL A 257 0.84 16.36 -2.54
C VAL A 257 1.96 16.46 -1.50
N GLN A 258 1.60 16.45 -0.21
CA GLN A 258 2.54 16.63 0.89
C GLN A 258 3.18 15.31 1.34
N GLY A 259 4.39 15.40 1.92
CA GLY A 259 5.08 14.23 2.45
C GLY A 259 4.46 13.71 3.74
N LEU A 260 4.47 12.37 3.94
CA LEU A 260 3.96 11.75 5.16
C LEU A 260 4.72 12.17 6.42
N TYR A 261 6.00 12.47 6.29
CA TYR A 261 6.92 12.88 7.37
C TYR A 261 7.28 14.36 7.30
N ALA A 262 6.54 15.16 6.51
CA ALA A 262 6.64 16.62 6.51
C ALA A 262 5.91 17.20 7.73
N ASP A 263 5.52 18.49 7.69
CA ASP A 263 4.74 19.10 8.75
C ASP A 263 3.46 18.29 9.02
N VAL A 264 3.38 17.72 10.22
CA VAL A 264 2.27 16.85 10.63
C VAL A 264 0.94 17.59 10.76
N SER A 265 0.95 18.92 10.82
CA SER A 265 -0.26 19.75 10.89
C SER A 265 -0.87 20.00 9.50
N VAL A 266 -0.10 19.78 8.42
CA VAL A 266 -0.55 19.99 7.03
C VAL A 266 -1.05 18.68 6.45
N PRO A 267 -2.29 18.62 5.90
CA PRO A 267 -2.81 17.41 5.26
C PRO A 267 -1.90 16.91 4.13
N ASN A 268 -1.79 15.58 4.00
CA ASN A 268 -1.04 14.94 2.92
C ASN A 268 -1.67 15.23 1.55
N ASP A 269 -2.98 15.23 1.50
CA ASP A 269 -3.82 15.58 0.34
C ASP A 269 -3.52 14.73 -0.91
N CYS A 270 -3.20 13.44 -0.73
CA CYS A 270 -3.06 12.53 -1.86
C CYS A 270 -4.43 12.17 -2.46
N ALA A 271 -4.41 11.52 -3.61
CA ALA A 271 -5.58 11.07 -4.33
C ALA A 271 -5.42 9.60 -4.76
N HIS A 272 -6.54 8.90 -4.91
CA HIS A 272 -6.55 7.49 -5.26
C HIS A 272 -7.43 7.22 -6.48
N PHE A 273 -7.13 6.13 -7.16
CA PHE A 273 -7.88 5.62 -8.29
C PHE A 273 -8.16 4.13 -8.07
N PHE A 274 -9.40 3.73 -8.26
CA PHE A 274 -9.86 2.35 -8.18
C PHE A 274 -10.67 1.99 -9.42
N LEU A 275 -10.39 0.83 -10.00
CA LEU A 275 -11.14 0.27 -11.11
C LEU A 275 -11.41 -1.21 -10.84
N ALA A 276 -12.63 -1.65 -11.10
CA ALA A 276 -13.01 -3.05 -11.12
C ALA A 276 -13.62 -3.40 -12.49
N LEU A 277 -13.18 -4.52 -13.06
CA LEU A 277 -13.77 -5.13 -14.24
C LEU A 277 -14.46 -6.42 -13.81
N ASP A 278 -15.76 -6.53 -14.03
CA ASP A 278 -16.48 -7.77 -13.75
C ASP A 278 -16.10 -8.83 -14.78
N ALA A 279 -15.48 -9.91 -14.31
CA ALA A 279 -15.08 -11.00 -15.21
C ALA A 279 -16.25 -11.60 -15.97
N GLU A 280 -17.41 -11.69 -15.35
CA GLU A 280 -18.62 -12.27 -15.96
C GLU A 280 -19.15 -11.43 -17.12
N ALA A 281 -18.92 -10.12 -17.10
CA ALA A 281 -19.34 -9.24 -18.19
C ALA A 281 -18.57 -9.44 -19.51
N PHE A 282 -17.43 -10.13 -19.45
CA PHE A 282 -16.56 -10.39 -20.61
C PHE A 282 -16.61 -11.84 -21.10
N THR A 283 -17.31 -12.73 -20.41
CA THR A 283 -17.38 -14.15 -20.70
C THR A 283 -18.79 -14.68 -20.48
N GLU A 284 -19.20 -15.74 -21.20
CA GLU A 284 -20.48 -16.43 -21.00
C GLU A 284 -20.51 -17.25 -19.68
N ASP A 285 -19.37 -17.49 -19.07
CA ASP A 285 -19.19 -18.31 -17.87
C ASP A 285 -18.11 -17.65 -16.97
N ALA A 286 -18.48 -17.31 -15.75
CA ALA A 286 -17.61 -16.69 -14.75
C ALA A 286 -16.31 -17.48 -14.48
N GLU A 287 -16.38 -18.82 -14.55
CA GLU A 287 -15.21 -19.68 -14.33
C GLU A 287 -14.20 -19.67 -15.50
N VAL A 288 -14.61 -19.23 -16.70
CA VAL A 288 -13.73 -19.24 -17.88
C VAL A 288 -12.50 -18.37 -17.65
N LEU A 289 -12.68 -17.15 -17.12
CA LEU A 289 -11.54 -16.27 -16.85
C LEU A 289 -10.57 -16.93 -15.86
N ALA A 290 -11.06 -17.44 -14.75
CA ALA A 290 -10.23 -18.03 -13.70
C ALA A 290 -9.43 -19.23 -14.22
N ARG A 291 -10.06 -20.13 -15.00
CA ARG A 291 -9.39 -21.26 -15.66
C ARG A 291 -8.31 -20.82 -16.66
N ARG A 292 -8.58 -19.77 -17.45
CA ARG A 292 -7.59 -19.23 -18.40
C ARG A 292 -6.41 -18.55 -17.70
N VAL A 293 -6.65 -17.89 -16.57
CA VAL A 293 -5.57 -17.34 -15.75
C VAL A 293 -4.72 -18.48 -15.16
N ASP A 294 -5.35 -19.57 -14.70
CA ASP A 294 -4.62 -20.74 -14.20
C ASP A 294 -3.81 -21.42 -15.28
N ASP A 295 -4.33 -21.52 -16.50
CA ASP A 295 -3.57 -22.06 -17.66
C ASP A 295 -2.34 -21.18 -17.95
N LEU A 296 -2.51 -19.85 -18.04
CA LEU A 296 -1.39 -18.91 -18.22
C LEU A 296 -0.37 -19.01 -17.07
N ALA A 297 -0.84 -19.06 -15.84
CA ALA A 297 0.01 -19.26 -14.67
C ALA A 297 0.80 -20.56 -14.74
N GLY A 298 0.15 -21.65 -15.15
CA GLY A 298 0.79 -22.95 -15.36
C GLY A 298 1.89 -22.90 -16.43
N GLN A 299 1.66 -22.19 -17.54
CA GLN A 299 2.68 -22.00 -18.58
C GLN A 299 3.91 -21.25 -18.04
N VAL A 300 3.70 -20.20 -17.24
CA VAL A 300 4.80 -19.44 -16.63
C VAL A 300 5.58 -20.31 -15.63
N LEU A 301 4.88 -21.02 -14.74
CA LEU A 301 5.51 -21.84 -13.69
C LEU A 301 6.23 -23.07 -14.26
N ALA A 302 5.78 -23.60 -15.40
CA ALA A 302 6.42 -24.72 -16.11
C ALA A 302 7.58 -24.29 -17.01
N SER A 303 7.89 -22.99 -17.11
CA SER A 303 8.98 -22.49 -17.94
C SER A 303 10.34 -22.95 -17.42
N ALA A 304 11.32 -23.10 -18.34
CA ALA A 304 12.66 -23.54 -17.98
C ALA A 304 13.33 -22.55 -17.01
N LEU A 305 13.98 -23.10 -15.99
CA LEU A 305 14.73 -22.31 -15.01
C LEU A 305 16.04 -21.77 -15.60
N ALA A 306 16.37 -20.52 -15.30
CA ALA A 306 17.69 -19.99 -15.59
C ALA A 306 18.75 -20.65 -14.68
N PRO A 307 20.04 -20.75 -15.11
CA PRO A 307 21.08 -21.28 -14.28
C PRO A 307 21.17 -20.57 -12.92
N GLY A 308 21.19 -21.35 -11.83
CA GLY A 308 21.23 -20.82 -10.45
C GLY A 308 19.90 -20.34 -9.91
N THR A 309 18.79 -20.55 -10.63
CA THR A 309 17.42 -20.25 -10.17
C THR A 309 16.75 -21.53 -9.68
N GLU A 310 16.13 -21.50 -8.53
CA GLU A 310 15.44 -22.67 -7.95
C GLU A 310 13.97 -22.72 -8.32
N GLN A 311 13.33 -21.56 -8.57
CA GLN A 311 11.89 -21.46 -8.79
C GLN A 311 11.52 -20.21 -9.59
N VAL A 312 10.47 -20.32 -10.41
CA VAL A 312 9.76 -19.20 -11.05
C VAL A 312 8.58 -18.80 -10.16
N TYR A 313 8.29 -17.52 -10.08
CA TYR A 313 7.19 -16.97 -9.30
C TYR A 313 6.21 -16.20 -10.19
N LEU A 314 4.93 -16.25 -9.84
CA LEU A 314 3.93 -15.30 -10.32
C LEU A 314 4.00 -14.01 -9.48
N PRO A 315 3.48 -12.88 -9.99
CA PRO A 315 3.34 -11.68 -9.17
C PRO A 315 2.52 -11.95 -7.91
N GLY A 316 3.12 -11.63 -6.74
CA GLY A 316 2.50 -11.81 -5.42
C GLY A 316 2.75 -13.16 -4.75
N ASP A 317 3.38 -14.15 -5.39
CA ASP A 317 3.64 -15.48 -4.79
C ASP A 317 4.55 -15.40 -3.56
N ILE A 318 5.57 -14.56 -3.60
CA ILE A 318 6.51 -14.38 -2.48
C ILE A 318 5.79 -13.80 -1.27
N GLU A 319 4.97 -12.78 -1.49
CA GLU A 319 4.16 -12.12 -0.46
C GLU A 319 3.09 -13.06 0.09
N ALA A 320 2.43 -13.85 -0.75
CA ALA A 320 1.46 -14.87 -0.33
C ALA A 320 2.12 -15.95 0.54
N GLY A 321 3.31 -16.42 0.13
CA GLY A 321 4.06 -17.40 0.93
C GLY A 321 4.50 -16.86 2.30
N ARG A 322 4.84 -15.56 2.40
CA ARG A 322 5.15 -14.89 3.69
C ARG A 322 3.90 -14.74 4.54
N TYR A 323 2.79 -14.35 3.93
CA TYR A 323 1.49 -14.23 4.60
C TYR A 323 1.05 -15.54 5.25
N ASP A 324 1.14 -16.66 4.51
CA ASP A 324 0.81 -18.00 5.03
C ASP A 324 1.75 -18.43 6.17
N ARG A 325 3.04 -18.09 6.10
CA ARG A 325 3.99 -18.34 7.19
C ARG A 325 3.66 -17.54 8.44
N ALA A 326 3.37 -16.26 8.29
CA ALA A 326 3.04 -15.40 9.42
C ALA A 326 1.79 -15.84 10.19
N LEU A 327 0.87 -16.56 9.55
CA LEU A 327 -0.27 -17.17 10.23
C LEU A 327 0.13 -18.27 11.23
N ARG A 328 1.19 -19.03 10.91
CA ARG A 328 1.69 -20.13 11.76
C ARG A 328 2.71 -19.64 12.77
N ASP A 329 3.65 -18.82 12.30
CA ASP A 329 4.88 -18.49 13.04
C ASP A 329 4.79 -17.12 13.75
N GLY A 330 3.72 -16.36 13.49
CA GLY A 330 3.58 -14.97 13.94
C GLY A 330 4.24 -13.96 12.98
N VAL A 331 4.06 -12.69 13.28
CA VAL A 331 4.63 -11.55 12.53
C VAL A 331 5.99 -11.19 13.13
N ALA A 332 7.03 -11.21 12.32
CA ALA A 332 8.35 -10.74 12.74
C ALA A 332 8.36 -9.21 12.76
N LEU A 333 8.51 -8.62 13.94
CA LEU A 333 8.65 -7.18 14.13
C LEU A 333 10.09 -6.83 14.49
N GLN A 334 10.53 -5.64 14.06
CA GLN A 334 11.77 -5.08 14.59
C GLN A 334 11.56 -4.63 16.04
N PRO A 335 12.60 -4.74 16.93
CA PRO A 335 12.49 -4.33 18.32
C PRO A 335 11.97 -2.90 18.50
N SER A 336 12.43 -1.96 17.66
CA SER A 336 11.99 -0.57 17.68
C SER A 336 10.53 -0.38 17.33
N VAL A 337 9.97 -1.20 16.41
CA VAL A 337 8.55 -1.15 16.04
C VAL A 337 7.69 -1.65 17.18
N PHE A 338 8.09 -2.76 17.81
CA PHE A 338 7.40 -3.29 18.99
C PHE A 338 7.42 -2.30 20.16
N ALA A 339 8.58 -1.73 20.47
CA ALA A 339 8.73 -0.72 21.52
C ALA A 339 7.84 0.52 21.24
N GLY A 340 7.85 1.02 20.00
CA GLY A 340 7.01 2.15 19.60
C GLY A 340 5.51 1.87 19.73
N LEU A 341 5.05 0.65 19.44
CA LEU A 341 3.65 0.25 19.67
C LEU A 341 3.31 0.29 21.17
N VAL A 342 4.18 -0.24 22.04
CA VAL A 342 3.98 -0.25 23.50
C VAL A 342 3.95 1.18 24.06
N GLU A 343 4.91 2.02 23.67
CA GLU A 343 4.98 3.45 24.09
C GLU A 343 3.72 4.22 23.69
N ILE A 344 3.23 4.01 22.47
CA ILE A 344 1.99 4.67 22.00
C ILE A 344 0.79 4.18 22.81
N ALA A 345 0.67 2.88 23.05
CA ALA A 345 -0.41 2.30 23.83
C ALA A 345 -0.42 2.85 25.25
N ASP A 346 0.74 2.90 25.93
CA ASP A 346 0.89 3.47 27.26
C ASP A 346 0.51 4.97 27.28
N ALA A 347 0.98 5.74 26.30
CA ALA A 347 0.67 7.17 26.19
C ALA A 347 -0.82 7.46 25.94
N LEU A 348 -1.56 6.50 25.43
CA LEU A 348 -3.01 6.56 25.19
C LEU A 348 -3.83 5.88 26.30
N GLY A 349 -3.19 5.31 27.32
CA GLY A 349 -3.85 4.56 28.40
C GLY A 349 -4.43 3.22 27.95
N VAL A 350 -3.93 2.65 26.86
CA VAL A 350 -4.34 1.35 26.33
C VAL A 350 -3.54 0.24 27.02
N ALA A 351 -4.22 -0.64 27.74
CA ALA A 351 -3.59 -1.82 28.34
C ALA A 351 -3.42 -2.93 27.27
N LEU A 352 -2.17 -3.25 26.94
CA LEU A 352 -1.85 -4.38 26.07
C LEU A 352 -1.60 -5.64 26.94
N PRO A 353 -2.28 -6.76 26.67
CA PRO A 353 -1.94 -8.04 27.32
C PRO A 353 -0.59 -8.53 26.81
N PRO A 354 0.13 -9.40 27.54
CA PRO A 354 1.31 -10.06 27.01
C PRO A 354 1.00 -10.81 25.71
N PRO A 355 1.87 -10.77 24.68
CA PRO A 355 1.70 -11.57 23.49
C PRO A 355 1.88 -13.06 23.85
N VAL A 356 0.77 -13.78 23.90
CA VAL A 356 0.79 -15.22 24.18
C VAL A 356 0.77 -15.94 22.83
N SER A 357 1.74 -16.82 22.60
CA SER A 357 1.72 -17.70 21.43
C SER A 357 0.41 -18.48 21.43
N ALA A 358 -0.31 -18.49 20.30
CA ALA A 358 -1.39 -19.43 20.10
C ALA A 358 -0.79 -20.85 20.20
N GLY A 359 -1.19 -21.58 21.25
CA GLY A 359 -0.80 -22.98 21.46
C GLY A 359 -1.29 -23.89 20.33
#